data_023a492494d63c071e5d9e49ad4deb2b
#
_entry.id   023a492494d63c071e5d9e49ad4deb2b
#
_cell.length_a   1.000
_cell.length_b   1.000
_cell.length_c   1.000
_cell.angle_alpha   90.00
_cell.angle_beta   90.00
_cell.angle_gamma   90.00
#
_symmetry.space_group_name_H-M   'P 1'
#
loop_
_entity.id
_entity.type
_entity.pdbx_description
1 polymer ?
#
loop_
_entity_poly.entity_id
_entity_poly.type
_entity_poly.pdbx_seq_one_letter_code
_entity_poly.pdbx_strand_id
1 'polypeptide(L)'
;VEVRKAPISWLFDISGAHNRLSSLTSMSNGNALHKMRETRKFPLVVDLDGTLTTSDTLVESVIRVVKHQPANLLRLPFWLAGGRAAFKGKVAEQADFRPETLPYRAPLVDYLVRERESGRCIVLATAAHRSIAEQVDAHLGLFDLVIATSDDTNMKGAAKLAGIRQQIGDDFVYAGDSKADMPIWAGARGAILAGVAPGVATDVRSRIPVEQEFANERAGLAIWCKALRVHQWLKNLLLFVPLLTAFAFFDVDKVATLVLAFLAMSLGASATYICNDLWDLDNDRRHPRKRNRAFASGALSIAQGLGGAALLLAVAFALAFAVSSEFAGMFAFYLALTTAYSWRLKSVVLLDVVVLSLLYTHRIVAGAIAAEIMVSRWLLAFSVLAFLSLALVKRCSELVSLRQSDKRTSAGRDYRVSDLEVLWPFGIGASLAAVVVFGLFISAPETAERYTVPHLLWLVQIGLIYLFGRLWIATVRGAMHDDPIVHILENRGSFGMLCVMVALVLAAHFLPAP
;
A
#
# COMPACT_ATOMS: atom_id res chain seq x y z
N VAL A 1 33.84 2.25 -17.93
CA VAL A 1 33.31 1.09 -18.65
C VAL A 1 31.81 1.25 -18.69
N GLU A 2 31.30 1.81 -19.79
CA GLU A 2 29.88 2.00 -20.06
C GLU A 2 29.22 0.66 -20.39
N VAL A 3 28.24 0.25 -19.57
CA VAL A 3 27.32 -0.84 -19.91
C VAL A 3 26.12 -0.22 -20.62
N ARG A 4 26.04 -0.40 -21.92
CA ARG A 4 24.91 -0.03 -22.78
C ARG A 4 23.64 -0.76 -22.33
N LYS A 5 22.65 -0.01 -21.89
CA LYS A 5 21.26 -0.46 -21.74
C LYS A 5 20.60 -0.45 -23.12
N ALA A 6 20.26 -1.61 -23.65
CA ALA A 6 19.39 -1.72 -24.82
C ALA A 6 17.95 -1.33 -24.46
N PRO A 7 17.23 -0.55 -25.28
CA PRO A 7 15.86 -0.18 -25.00
C PRO A 7 14.90 -1.30 -25.39
N ILE A 8 14.00 -1.67 -24.46
CA ILE A 8 12.83 -2.52 -24.71
C ILE A 8 11.77 -1.66 -25.45
N SER A 9 11.94 -1.47 -26.75
CA SER A 9 11.05 -0.66 -27.59
C SER A 9 10.14 -1.46 -28.54
N TRP A 10 10.12 -2.79 -28.48
CA TRP A 10 9.31 -3.63 -29.38
C TRP A 10 7.99 -4.16 -28.76
N LEU A 11 7.55 -3.61 -27.62
CA LEU A 11 6.31 -4.04 -26.93
C LEU A 11 5.06 -3.22 -27.29
N PHE A 12 5.08 -2.33 -28.27
CA PHE A 12 3.93 -1.51 -28.67
C PHE A 12 3.74 -1.47 -30.18
N ASP A 13 3.24 -2.55 -30.77
CA ASP A 13 2.53 -2.48 -32.04
C ASP A 13 1.52 -3.63 -32.14
N ILE A 14 0.28 -3.40 -31.69
CA ILE A 14 -0.84 -4.33 -31.83
C ILE A 14 -2.04 -3.59 -32.42
N SER A 15 -2.01 -3.38 -33.75
CA SER A 15 -3.22 -3.13 -34.53
C SER A 15 -3.33 -4.19 -35.63
N GLY A 16 -3.93 -5.35 -35.33
CA GLY A 16 -4.13 -6.34 -36.39
C GLY A 16 -4.47 -7.77 -35.97
N ALA A 17 -5.24 -8.01 -34.89
CA ALA A 17 -5.55 -9.38 -34.48
C ALA A 17 -7.01 -9.61 -34.06
N HIS A 18 -7.99 -9.21 -34.87
CA HIS A 18 -9.42 -9.45 -34.51
C HIS A 18 -10.12 -10.52 -35.35
N ASN A 19 -9.41 -11.32 -36.18
CA ASN A 19 -10.11 -12.26 -37.08
C ASN A 19 -9.47 -13.65 -37.22
N ARG A 20 -8.89 -14.26 -36.13
CA ARG A 20 -8.37 -15.65 -36.19
C ARG A 20 -8.71 -16.51 -34.96
N LEU A 21 -9.87 -16.37 -34.37
CA LEU A 21 -10.21 -17.09 -33.11
C LEU A 21 -11.02 -18.38 -33.26
N SER A 22 -11.36 -18.84 -34.46
CA SER A 22 -12.21 -20.03 -34.63
C SER A 22 -11.57 -21.26 -35.30
N SER A 23 -10.28 -21.24 -35.64
CA SER A 23 -9.63 -22.38 -36.30
C SER A 23 -8.38 -22.96 -35.62
N LEU A 24 -8.01 -22.51 -34.42
CA LEU A 24 -6.72 -22.85 -33.81
C LEU A 24 -6.73 -23.91 -32.71
N THR A 25 -7.89 -24.39 -32.25
CA THR A 25 -7.97 -25.36 -31.15
C THR A 25 -7.63 -26.81 -31.53
N SER A 26 -7.69 -27.20 -32.80
CA SER A 26 -7.32 -28.57 -33.24
C SER A 26 -5.87 -28.70 -33.74
N MET A 27 -5.20 -27.58 -34.10
CA MET A 27 -3.83 -27.61 -34.58
C MET A 27 -2.78 -27.51 -33.46
N SER A 28 -3.13 -26.99 -32.27
CA SER A 28 -2.24 -26.78 -31.14
C SER A 28 -1.70 -28.10 -30.54
N ASN A 29 -2.55 -29.12 -30.36
CA ASN A 29 -2.13 -30.37 -29.72
C ASN A 29 -1.17 -31.19 -30.61
N GLY A 30 -1.32 -31.15 -31.94
CA GLY A 30 -0.43 -31.87 -32.86
C GLY A 30 1.01 -31.30 -32.88
N ASN A 31 1.14 -29.97 -32.79
CA ASN A 31 2.43 -29.29 -32.82
C ASN A 31 3.20 -29.47 -31.51
N ALA A 32 2.50 -29.47 -30.37
CA ALA A 32 3.13 -29.70 -29.06
C ALA A 32 3.70 -31.13 -28.97
N LEU A 33 2.94 -32.15 -29.42
CA LEU A 33 3.38 -33.54 -29.45
C LEU A 33 4.53 -33.78 -30.45
N HIS A 34 4.59 -33.04 -31.55
CA HIS A 34 5.71 -33.12 -32.50
C HIS A 34 6.99 -32.54 -31.92
N LYS A 35 6.91 -31.38 -31.26
CA LYS A 35 8.04 -30.71 -30.60
C LYS A 35 8.62 -31.54 -29.42
N MET A 36 7.79 -32.31 -28.70
CA MET A 36 8.22 -33.23 -27.64
C MET A 36 9.13 -34.36 -28.14
N ARG A 37 9.03 -34.76 -29.42
CA ARG A 37 9.83 -35.85 -29.99
C ARG A 37 11.21 -35.41 -30.47
N GLU A 38 11.42 -34.11 -30.71
CA GLU A 38 12.68 -33.60 -31.31
C GLU A 38 13.68 -33.07 -30.26
N THR A 39 13.24 -32.75 -29.03
CA THR A 39 14.11 -32.19 -28.00
C THR A 39 14.66 -33.25 -27.05
N ARG A 40 16.00 -33.16 -26.76
CA ARG A 40 16.66 -34.03 -25.76
C ARG A 40 16.27 -33.74 -24.30
N LYS A 41 15.51 -32.65 -24.03
CA LYS A 41 15.07 -32.23 -22.69
C LYS A 41 13.61 -32.57 -22.44
N PHE A 42 13.28 -33.00 -21.21
CA PHE A 42 11.89 -33.22 -20.79
C PHE A 42 11.06 -31.94 -20.87
N PRO A 43 9.76 -32.00 -21.21
CA PRO A 43 8.84 -30.88 -21.16
C PRO A 43 8.89 -30.17 -19.81
N LEU A 44 8.83 -28.84 -19.83
CA LEU A 44 8.81 -28.02 -18.62
C LEU A 44 7.39 -27.57 -18.30
N VAL A 45 6.83 -28.04 -17.21
CA VAL A 45 5.50 -27.68 -16.70
C VAL A 45 5.65 -26.61 -15.65
N VAL A 46 4.94 -25.50 -15.77
CA VAL A 46 5.06 -24.34 -14.91
C VAL A 46 3.72 -24.03 -14.24
N ASP A 47 3.71 -23.87 -12.92
CA ASP A 47 2.56 -23.34 -12.21
C ASP A 47 2.46 -21.82 -12.36
N LEU A 48 1.24 -21.27 -12.16
CA LEU A 48 0.99 -19.83 -12.27
C LEU A 48 1.13 -19.13 -10.92
N ASP A 49 0.22 -19.46 -9.98
CA ASP A 49 0.07 -18.75 -8.70
C ASP A 49 1.22 -19.08 -7.75
N GLY A 50 1.94 -18.06 -7.26
CA GLY A 50 3.12 -18.23 -6.40
C GLY A 50 4.41 -18.59 -7.17
N THR A 51 4.30 -19.20 -8.36
CA THR A 51 5.41 -19.68 -9.19
C THR A 51 5.78 -18.68 -10.29
N LEU A 52 5.01 -18.61 -11.36
CA LEU A 52 5.22 -17.68 -12.47
C LEU A 52 4.95 -16.23 -12.07
N THR A 53 3.87 -16.03 -11.31
CA THR A 53 3.58 -14.78 -10.61
C THR A 53 3.73 -14.95 -9.10
N THR A 54 4.18 -13.93 -8.40
CA THR A 54 4.29 -13.95 -6.93
C THR A 54 2.95 -13.72 -6.22
N SER A 55 1.87 -13.52 -6.96
CA SER A 55 0.50 -13.26 -6.46
C SER A 55 -0.43 -14.43 -6.75
N ASP A 56 -1.57 -14.48 -6.04
CA ASP A 56 -2.67 -15.41 -6.27
C ASP A 56 -3.70 -14.73 -7.19
N THR A 57 -3.88 -15.25 -8.40
CA THR A 57 -4.75 -14.67 -9.42
C THR A 57 -6.24 -14.71 -9.04
N LEU A 58 -6.68 -15.68 -8.25
CA LEU A 58 -8.06 -15.75 -7.76
C LEU A 58 -8.32 -14.61 -6.75
N VAL A 59 -7.42 -14.40 -5.79
CA VAL A 59 -7.55 -13.33 -4.78
C VAL A 59 -7.52 -11.96 -5.46
N GLU A 60 -6.64 -11.75 -6.44
CA GLU A 60 -6.62 -10.51 -7.22
C GLU A 60 -7.93 -10.29 -7.98
N SER A 61 -8.46 -11.33 -8.61
CA SER A 61 -9.72 -11.27 -9.32
C SER A 61 -10.89 -10.94 -8.40
N VAL A 62 -10.93 -11.51 -7.18
CA VAL A 62 -11.94 -11.17 -6.15
C VAL A 62 -11.85 -9.69 -5.76
N ILE A 63 -10.66 -9.16 -5.52
CA ILE A 63 -10.49 -7.73 -5.19
C ILE A 63 -11.01 -6.85 -6.33
N ARG A 64 -10.75 -7.19 -7.58
CA ARG A 64 -11.25 -6.44 -8.75
C ARG A 64 -12.77 -6.50 -8.88
N VAL A 65 -13.36 -7.67 -8.68
CA VAL A 65 -14.83 -7.84 -8.69
C VAL A 65 -15.48 -6.96 -7.61
N VAL A 66 -14.94 -6.95 -6.39
CA VAL A 66 -15.45 -6.11 -5.30
C VAL A 66 -15.21 -4.62 -5.58
N LYS A 67 -14.07 -4.27 -6.18
CA LYS A 67 -13.73 -2.88 -6.54
C LYS A 67 -14.66 -2.32 -7.62
N HIS A 68 -15.00 -3.12 -8.62
CA HIS A 68 -15.94 -2.73 -9.69
C HIS A 68 -17.37 -2.59 -9.17
N GLN A 69 -17.83 -3.56 -8.36
CA GLN A 69 -19.16 -3.60 -7.79
C GLN A 69 -19.09 -4.05 -6.32
N PRO A 70 -19.06 -3.12 -5.34
CA PRO A 70 -18.96 -3.46 -3.91
C PRO A 70 -20.08 -4.38 -3.42
N ALA A 71 -21.27 -4.33 -4.04
CA ALA A 71 -22.38 -5.23 -3.74
C ALA A 71 -22.05 -6.73 -3.98
N ASN A 72 -21.06 -7.02 -4.83
CA ASN A 72 -20.64 -8.40 -5.08
C ASN A 72 -19.98 -9.04 -3.84
N LEU A 73 -19.49 -8.26 -2.89
CA LEU A 73 -18.99 -8.78 -1.61
C LEU A 73 -20.05 -9.65 -0.91
N LEU A 74 -21.33 -9.26 -0.98
CA LEU A 74 -22.44 -10.02 -0.39
C LEU A 74 -22.79 -11.27 -1.22
N ARG A 75 -22.39 -11.34 -2.49
CA ARG A 75 -22.65 -12.48 -3.40
C ARG A 75 -21.55 -13.53 -3.34
N LEU A 76 -20.33 -13.18 -2.93
CA LEU A 76 -19.20 -14.13 -2.87
C LEU A 76 -19.51 -15.41 -2.07
N PRO A 77 -20.15 -15.36 -0.87
CA PRO A 77 -20.49 -16.56 -0.13
C PRO A 77 -21.46 -17.48 -0.90
N PHE A 78 -22.42 -16.91 -1.62
CA PHE A 78 -23.38 -17.67 -2.43
C PHE A 78 -22.70 -18.33 -3.65
N TRP A 79 -21.76 -17.63 -4.28
CA TRP A 79 -20.97 -18.21 -5.37
C TRP A 79 -20.08 -19.35 -4.88
N LEU A 80 -19.51 -19.22 -3.68
CA LEU A 80 -18.66 -20.24 -3.08
C LEU A 80 -19.47 -21.49 -2.68
N ALA A 81 -20.74 -21.35 -2.28
CA ALA A 81 -21.65 -22.45 -1.99
C ALA A 81 -21.92 -23.35 -3.22
N GLY A 82 -21.80 -22.81 -4.44
CA GLY A 82 -21.86 -23.55 -5.70
C GLY A 82 -20.64 -24.41 -6.02
N GLY A 83 -19.62 -24.43 -5.13
CA GLY A 83 -18.38 -25.20 -5.32
C GLY A 83 -17.20 -24.35 -5.81
N ARG A 84 -15.98 -24.85 -5.56
CA ARG A 84 -14.75 -24.09 -5.82
C ARG A 84 -14.49 -23.85 -7.31
N ALA A 85 -14.82 -24.78 -8.19
CA ALA A 85 -14.63 -24.61 -9.63
C ALA A 85 -15.59 -23.54 -10.19
N ALA A 86 -16.88 -23.66 -9.90
CA ALA A 86 -17.90 -22.69 -10.28
C ALA A 86 -17.63 -21.28 -9.69
N PHE A 87 -17.12 -21.21 -8.45
CA PHE A 87 -16.68 -19.94 -7.86
C PHE A 87 -15.60 -19.25 -8.68
N LYS A 88 -14.55 -20.01 -9.07
CA LYS A 88 -13.46 -19.49 -9.90
C LYS A 88 -13.96 -19.01 -11.26
N GLY A 89 -14.87 -19.75 -11.89
CA GLY A 89 -15.50 -19.37 -13.15
C GLY A 89 -16.24 -18.03 -13.04
N LYS A 90 -17.16 -17.91 -12.05
CA LYS A 90 -17.91 -16.66 -11.83
C LYS A 90 -17.04 -15.47 -11.49
N VAL A 91 -15.99 -15.67 -10.69
CA VAL A 91 -15.04 -14.61 -10.37
C VAL A 91 -14.24 -14.21 -11.62
N ALA A 92 -13.76 -15.17 -12.40
CA ALA A 92 -13.01 -14.92 -13.63
C ALA A 92 -13.86 -14.21 -14.71
N GLU A 93 -15.14 -14.54 -14.82
CA GLU A 93 -16.09 -13.91 -15.74
C GLU A 93 -16.33 -12.43 -15.41
N GLN A 94 -16.40 -12.07 -14.10
CA GLN A 94 -16.71 -10.71 -13.65
C GLN A 94 -15.49 -9.86 -13.35
N ALA A 95 -14.31 -10.46 -13.24
CA ALA A 95 -13.07 -9.74 -13.03
C ALA A 95 -12.56 -9.14 -14.35
N ASP A 96 -12.39 -7.82 -14.40
CA ASP A 96 -11.58 -7.17 -15.45
C ASP A 96 -10.10 -7.57 -15.23
N PHE A 97 -9.80 -8.85 -15.56
CA PHE A 97 -8.46 -9.38 -15.34
C PHE A 97 -7.47 -8.79 -16.34
N ARG A 98 -6.30 -8.41 -15.87
CA ARG A 98 -5.27 -7.71 -16.66
C ARG A 98 -3.93 -8.38 -16.45
N PRO A 99 -3.55 -9.32 -17.32
CA PRO A 99 -2.31 -10.08 -17.18
C PRO A 99 -1.06 -9.20 -17.16
N GLU A 100 -1.06 -8.07 -17.85
CA GLU A 100 0.06 -7.11 -17.89
C GLU A 100 0.35 -6.45 -16.53
N THR A 101 -0.56 -6.54 -15.58
CA THR A 101 -0.37 -5.98 -14.23
C THR A 101 0.11 -6.99 -13.21
N LEU A 102 0.23 -8.27 -13.55
CA LEU A 102 0.70 -9.29 -12.63
C LEU A 102 2.19 -9.08 -12.27
N PRO A 103 2.58 -9.36 -11.01
CA PRO A 103 3.98 -9.32 -10.59
C PRO A 103 4.69 -10.61 -11.01
N TYR A 104 5.02 -10.72 -12.30
CA TYR A 104 5.75 -11.87 -12.81
C TYR A 104 7.14 -11.97 -12.18
N ARG A 105 7.59 -13.20 -11.93
CA ARG A 105 8.95 -13.49 -11.47
C ARG A 105 9.92 -13.37 -12.64
N ALA A 106 10.48 -12.17 -12.83
CA ALA A 106 11.33 -11.86 -13.97
C ALA A 106 12.47 -12.90 -14.22
N PRO A 107 13.24 -13.36 -13.18
CA PRO A 107 14.25 -14.38 -13.41
C PRO A 107 13.73 -15.71 -13.94
N LEU A 108 12.50 -16.11 -13.54
CA LEU A 108 11.85 -17.32 -14.06
C LEU A 108 11.37 -17.10 -15.50
N VAL A 109 10.75 -15.95 -15.79
CA VAL A 109 10.32 -15.62 -17.16
C VAL A 109 11.51 -15.62 -18.12
N ASP A 110 12.62 -14.98 -17.73
CA ASP A 110 13.87 -14.97 -18.53
C ASP A 110 14.43 -16.39 -18.74
N TYR A 111 14.31 -17.26 -17.76
CA TYR A 111 14.69 -18.66 -17.88
C TYR A 111 13.76 -19.39 -18.88
N LEU A 112 12.45 -19.21 -18.79
CA LEU A 112 11.47 -19.83 -19.71
C LEU A 112 11.69 -19.37 -21.14
N VAL A 113 12.00 -18.11 -21.37
CA VAL A 113 12.33 -17.58 -22.71
C VAL A 113 13.53 -18.34 -23.29
N ARG A 114 14.62 -18.48 -22.53
CA ARG A 114 15.81 -19.23 -22.98
C ARG A 114 15.54 -20.70 -23.25
N GLU A 115 14.75 -21.36 -22.39
CA GLU A 115 14.36 -22.77 -22.59
C GLU A 115 13.52 -22.94 -23.85
N ARG A 116 12.60 -21.99 -24.11
CA ARG A 116 11.81 -21.98 -25.34
C ARG A 116 12.67 -21.78 -26.60
N GLU A 117 13.60 -20.85 -26.55
CA GLU A 117 14.57 -20.61 -27.65
C GLU A 117 15.43 -21.85 -27.91
N SER A 118 15.74 -22.65 -26.89
CA SER A 118 16.41 -23.94 -27.04
C SER A 118 15.52 -25.05 -27.59
N GLY A 119 14.26 -24.77 -27.91
CA GLY A 119 13.27 -25.72 -28.43
C GLY A 119 12.53 -26.55 -27.39
N ARG A 120 12.75 -26.32 -26.08
CA ARG A 120 12.06 -27.07 -25.02
C ARG A 120 10.54 -26.75 -25.04
N CYS A 121 9.71 -27.80 -24.95
CA CYS A 121 8.26 -27.63 -24.79
C CYS A 121 7.95 -27.07 -23.42
N ILE A 122 7.17 -25.99 -23.36
CA ILE A 122 6.76 -25.33 -22.10
C ILE A 122 5.25 -25.40 -21.96
N VAL A 123 4.79 -25.88 -20.80
CA VAL A 123 3.37 -26.10 -20.50
C VAL A 123 2.98 -25.28 -19.27
N LEU A 124 1.91 -24.51 -19.36
CA LEU A 124 1.29 -23.86 -18.20
C LEU A 124 0.30 -24.81 -17.55
N ALA A 125 0.52 -25.22 -16.29
CA ALA A 125 -0.41 -26.08 -15.55
C ALA A 125 -0.83 -25.40 -14.25
N THR A 126 -2.07 -24.91 -14.16
CA THR A 126 -2.51 -24.07 -13.04
C THR A 126 -3.86 -24.48 -12.47
N ALA A 127 -4.04 -24.19 -11.19
CA ALA A 127 -5.34 -24.27 -10.53
C ALA A 127 -6.23 -23.02 -10.79
N ALA A 128 -5.72 -21.97 -11.44
CA ALA A 128 -6.51 -20.83 -11.89
C ALA A 128 -7.55 -21.27 -12.95
N HIS A 129 -8.59 -20.45 -13.12
CA HIS A 129 -9.59 -20.70 -14.16
C HIS A 129 -8.98 -20.58 -15.55
N ARG A 130 -9.47 -21.38 -16.51
CA ARG A 130 -8.96 -21.47 -17.88
C ARG A 130 -8.88 -20.11 -18.56
N SER A 131 -9.92 -19.27 -18.43
CA SER A 131 -9.93 -17.93 -19.03
C SER A 131 -8.81 -17.01 -18.53
N ILE A 132 -8.39 -17.15 -17.27
CA ILE A 132 -7.25 -16.41 -16.70
C ILE A 132 -5.94 -16.96 -17.27
N ALA A 133 -5.79 -18.28 -17.30
CA ALA A 133 -4.59 -18.92 -17.80
C ALA A 133 -4.34 -18.63 -19.29
N GLU A 134 -5.39 -18.63 -20.11
CA GLU A 134 -5.32 -18.29 -21.54
C GLU A 134 -4.97 -16.80 -21.78
N GLN A 135 -5.48 -15.88 -20.94
CA GLN A 135 -5.08 -14.48 -21.00
C GLN A 135 -3.60 -14.28 -20.62
N VAL A 136 -3.10 -15.04 -19.64
CA VAL A 136 -1.67 -15.00 -19.27
C VAL A 136 -0.81 -15.56 -20.41
N ASP A 137 -1.24 -16.66 -21.03
CA ASP A 137 -0.54 -17.23 -22.18
C ASP A 137 -0.53 -16.26 -23.37
N ALA A 138 -1.67 -15.68 -23.70
CA ALA A 138 -1.76 -14.68 -24.77
C ALA A 138 -0.86 -13.45 -24.53
N HIS A 139 -0.68 -13.07 -23.26
CA HIS A 139 0.18 -11.95 -22.90
C HIS A 139 1.67 -12.28 -22.98
N LEU A 140 2.09 -13.45 -22.49
CA LEU A 140 3.50 -13.85 -22.45
C LEU A 140 3.94 -14.54 -23.75
N GLY A 141 3.05 -15.25 -24.40
CA GLY A 141 3.33 -16.01 -25.63
C GLY A 141 4.37 -17.12 -25.45
N LEU A 142 4.50 -17.70 -24.25
CA LEU A 142 5.57 -18.63 -23.89
C LEU A 142 5.17 -20.10 -23.91
N PHE A 143 3.88 -20.42 -23.83
CA PHE A 143 3.42 -21.78 -23.60
C PHE A 143 2.96 -22.47 -24.89
N ASP A 144 3.30 -23.75 -25.02
CA ASP A 144 2.85 -24.60 -26.11
C ASP A 144 1.51 -25.26 -25.77
N LEU A 145 1.17 -25.38 -24.49
CA LEU A 145 -0.06 -25.97 -23.97
C LEU A 145 -0.48 -25.34 -22.65
N VAL A 146 -1.80 -25.20 -22.42
CA VAL A 146 -2.38 -24.70 -21.16
C VAL A 146 -3.29 -25.75 -20.54
N ILE A 147 -2.98 -26.17 -19.30
CA ILE A 147 -3.77 -27.08 -18.46
C ILE A 147 -4.30 -26.27 -17.28
N ALA A 148 -5.61 -26.03 -17.24
CA ALA A 148 -6.21 -25.12 -16.25
C ALA A 148 -7.55 -25.63 -15.75
N THR A 149 -8.05 -25.07 -14.62
CA THR A 149 -9.36 -25.35 -14.06
C THR A 149 -10.47 -24.97 -15.05
N SER A 150 -11.40 -25.88 -15.28
CA SER A 150 -12.68 -25.61 -15.98
C SER A 150 -13.81 -25.46 -14.97
N ASP A 151 -15.03 -25.13 -15.44
CA ASP A 151 -16.19 -24.98 -14.56
C ASP A 151 -16.54 -26.28 -13.80
N ASP A 152 -16.23 -27.44 -14.40
CA ASP A 152 -16.54 -28.76 -13.84
C ASP A 152 -15.35 -29.40 -13.10
N THR A 153 -14.10 -29.01 -13.41
CA THR A 153 -12.91 -29.71 -12.92
C THR A 153 -11.92 -28.75 -12.30
N ASN A 154 -11.65 -28.90 -11.01
CA ASN A 154 -10.65 -28.07 -10.29
C ASN A 154 -9.25 -28.73 -10.38
N MET A 155 -8.35 -28.15 -11.16
CA MET A 155 -6.96 -28.62 -11.38
C MET A 155 -6.04 -28.31 -10.20
N LYS A 156 -6.22 -29.03 -9.07
CA LYS A 156 -5.37 -28.89 -7.87
C LYS A 156 -4.84 -30.23 -7.38
N GLY A 157 -3.57 -30.28 -6.97
CA GLY A 157 -2.94 -31.48 -6.39
C GLY A 157 -2.97 -32.69 -7.33
N ALA A 158 -3.58 -33.79 -6.89
CA ALA A 158 -3.65 -35.02 -7.68
C ALA A 158 -4.37 -34.87 -9.03
N ALA A 159 -5.42 -34.04 -9.10
CA ALA A 159 -6.13 -33.76 -10.36
C ALA A 159 -5.22 -33.02 -11.36
N LYS A 160 -4.36 -32.07 -10.88
CA LYS A 160 -3.37 -31.41 -11.73
C LYS A 160 -2.36 -32.41 -12.26
N LEU A 161 -1.82 -33.30 -11.41
CA LEU A 161 -0.88 -34.35 -11.83
C LEU A 161 -1.50 -35.28 -12.87
N ALA A 162 -2.74 -35.75 -12.66
CA ALA A 162 -3.44 -36.59 -13.62
C ALA A 162 -3.64 -35.90 -14.98
N GLY A 163 -4.03 -34.62 -14.97
CA GLY A 163 -4.17 -33.81 -16.19
C GLY A 163 -2.83 -33.60 -16.93
N ILE A 164 -1.73 -33.40 -16.21
CA ILE A 164 -0.39 -33.31 -16.78
C ILE A 164 -0.04 -34.64 -17.46
N ARG A 165 -0.18 -35.77 -16.77
CA ARG A 165 0.14 -37.10 -17.29
C ARG A 165 -0.70 -37.48 -18.51
N GLN A 166 -1.96 -37.12 -18.50
CA GLN A 166 -2.86 -37.40 -19.63
C GLN A 166 -2.44 -36.65 -20.90
N GLN A 167 -1.90 -35.44 -20.78
CA GLN A 167 -1.61 -34.60 -21.94
C GLN A 167 -0.17 -34.68 -22.42
N ILE A 168 0.79 -34.86 -21.52
CA ILE A 168 2.23 -34.85 -21.84
C ILE A 168 2.99 -36.11 -21.42
N GLY A 169 2.37 -37.02 -20.64
CA GLY A 169 3.00 -38.24 -20.15
C GLY A 169 3.66 -38.10 -18.79
N ASP A 170 4.46 -39.12 -18.41
CA ASP A 170 5.11 -39.21 -17.09
C ASP A 170 6.46 -38.50 -17.02
N ASP A 171 7.06 -38.18 -18.16
CA ASP A 171 8.41 -37.62 -18.26
C ASP A 171 8.33 -36.09 -18.42
N PHE A 172 8.35 -35.36 -17.31
CA PHE A 172 8.32 -33.90 -17.28
C PHE A 172 9.13 -33.33 -16.11
N VAL A 173 9.50 -32.05 -16.19
CA VAL A 173 10.06 -31.24 -15.11
C VAL A 173 8.97 -30.27 -14.62
N TYR A 174 8.85 -30.07 -13.32
CA TYR A 174 7.81 -29.23 -12.75
C TYR A 174 8.36 -28.04 -11.97
N ALA A 175 7.92 -26.85 -12.34
CA ALA A 175 8.19 -25.61 -11.61
C ALA A 175 7.02 -25.29 -10.67
N GLY A 176 7.29 -25.18 -9.36
CA GLY A 176 6.30 -24.93 -8.32
C GLY A 176 6.87 -24.08 -7.19
N ASP A 177 6.00 -23.67 -6.24
CA ASP A 177 6.34 -22.74 -5.16
C ASP A 177 6.10 -23.27 -3.74
N SER A 178 5.26 -24.28 -3.59
CA SER A 178 4.67 -24.59 -2.29
C SER A 178 4.60 -26.08 -1.95
N LYS A 179 4.29 -26.39 -0.69
CA LYS A 179 4.06 -27.77 -0.22
C LYS A 179 2.91 -28.46 -0.97
N ALA A 180 1.98 -27.68 -1.53
CA ALA A 180 0.87 -28.23 -2.31
C ALA A 180 1.32 -28.92 -3.61
N ASP A 181 2.53 -28.60 -4.10
CA ASP A 181 3.13 -29.15 -5.32
C ASP A 181 3.91 -30.45 -5.09
N MET A 182 4.10 -30.87 -3.82
CA MET A 182 4.83 -32.09 -3.47
C MET A 182 4.35 -33.33 -4.23
N PRO A 183 3.01 -33.58 -4.42
CA PRO A 183 2.55 -34.73 -5.20
C PRO A 183 2.96 -34.68 -6.67
N ILE A 184 3.10 -33.47 -7.24
CA ILE A 184 3.47 -33.25 -8.64
C ILE A 184 4.98 -33.45 -8.79
N TRP A 185 5.78 -32.85 -7.90
CA TRP A 185 7.23 -33.09 -7.87
C TRP A 185 7.56 -34.58 -7.69
N ALA A 186 6.86 -35.27 -6.78
CA ALA A 186 7.09 -36.72 -6.59
C ALA A 186 6.81 -37.56 -7.84
N GLY A 187 6.02 -37.05 -8.78
CA GLY A 187 5.73 -37.69 -10.08
C GLY A 187 6.54 -37.14 -11.24
N ALA A 188 7.43 -36.17 -11.03
CA ALA A 188 8.24 -35.52 -12.06
C ALA A 188 9.66 -36.12 -12.14
N ARG A 189 10.34 -35.89 -13.28
CA ARG A 189 11.77 -36.25 -13.49
C ARG A 189 12.74 -35.23 -12.89
N GLY A 190 12.27 -33.99 -12.68
CA GLY A 190 13.07 -32.92 -12.09
C GLY A 190 12.18 -31.81 -11.56
N ALA A 191 12.78 -30.96 -10.73
CA ALA A 191 12.11 -29.82 -10.10
C ALA A 191 12.77 -28.51 -10.48
N ILE A 192 11.94 -27.48 -10.57
CA ILE A 192 12.34 -26.07 -10.51
C ILE A 192 11.64 -25.47 -9.29
N LEU A 193 12.41 -24.83 -8.41
CA LEU A 193 11.91 -24.26 -7.17
C LEU A 193 11.78 -22.73 -7.34
N ALA A 194 10.54 -22.20 -7.25
CA ALA A 194 10.27 -20.78 -7.43
C ALA A 194 9.73 -20.18 -6.13
N GLY A 195 10.61 -19.65 -5.28
CA GLY A 195 10.21 -19.02 -4.01
C GLY A 195 9.79 -20.00 -2.91
N VAL A 196 10.22 -21.23 -3.00
CA VAL A 196 9.87 -22.31 -2.07
C VAL A 196 10.44 -22.05 -0.67
N ALA A 197 9.66 -22.37 0.36
CA ALA A 197 10.12 -22.30 1.75
C ALA A 197 11.29 -23.27 2.00
N PRO A 198 12.31 -22.91 2.83
CA PRO A 198 13.55 -23.71 2.99
C PRO A 198 13.33 -25.17 3.37
N GLY A 199 12.37 -25.45 4.26
CA GLY A 199 12.07 -26.84 4.67
C GLY A 199 11.49 -27.68 3.53
N VAL A 200 10.62 -27.09 2.68
CA VAL A 200 10.06 -27.76 1.50
C VAL A 200 11.14 -27.95 0.44
N ALA A 201 11.98 -26.93 0.21
CA ALA A 201 13.10 -27.02 -0.73
C ALA A 201 14.07 -28.15 -0.36
N THR A 202 14.40 -28.32 0.94
CA THR A 202 15.23 -29.42 1.42
C THR A 202 14.58 -30.78 1.17
N ASP A 203 13.28 -30.90 1.42
CA ASP A 203 12.52 -32.14 1.17
C ASP A 203 12.50 -32.50 -0.33
N VAL A 204 12.26 -31.52 -1.21
CA VAL A 204 12.29 -31.74 -2.67
C VAL A 204 13.67 -32.18 -3.13
N ARG A 205 14.76 -31.47 -2.72
CA ARG A 205 16.15 -31.80 -3.09
C ARG A 205 16.57 -33.21 -2.67
N SER A 206 15.99 -33.72 -1.55
CA SER A 206 16.28 -35.09 -1.08
C SER A 206 15.63 -36.18 -1.93
N ARG A 207 14.61 -35.83 -2.75
CA ARG A 207 13.80 -36.81 -3.48
C ARG A 207 14.03 -36.80 -5.00
N ILE A 208 14.27 -35.62 -5.59
CA ILE A 208 14.38 -35.43 -7.03
C ILE A 208 15.45 -34.42 -7.39
N PRO A 209 16.06 -34.52 -8.58
CA PRO A 209 17.00 -33.51 -9.08
C PRO A 209 16.34 -32.15 -9.21
N VAL A 210 17.01 -31.11 -8.74
CA VAL A 210 16.58 -29.72 -8.91
C VAL A 210 17.41 -29.09 -10.02
N GLU A 211 16.76 -28.71 -11.13
CA GLU A 211 17.43 -28.07 -12.27
C GLU A 211 17.79 -26.61 -12.00
N GLN A 212 16.87 -25.87 -11.36
CA GLN A 212 17.03 -24.43 -11.08
C GLN A 212 16.24 -24.02 -9.85
N GLU A 213 16.77 -22.99 -9.16
CA GLU A 213 16.09 -22.35 -8.01
C GLU A 213 16.03 -20.84 -8.19
N PHE A 214 14.86 -20.29 -7.91
CA PHE A 214 14.58 -18.86 -7.90
C PHE A 214 14.15 -18.47 -6.49
N ALA A 215 15.03 -17.79 -5.76
CA ALA A 215 14.72 -17.35 -4.40
C ALA A 215 13.65 -16.24 -4.39
N ASN A 216 12.75 -16.27 -3.39
CA ASN A 216 12.00 -15.07 -3.03
C ASN A 216 12.91 -14.13 -2.23
N GLU A 217 12.76 -12.81 -2.44
CA GLU A 217 13.18 -11.87 -1.42
C GLU A 217 12.39 -12.22 -0.15
N ARG A 218 13.08 -12.68 0.89
CA ARG A 218 12.42 -13.05 2.14
C ARG A 218 11.72 -11.84 2.70
N ALA A 219 10.44 -11.98 3.04
CA ALA A 219 9.67 -10.98 3.78
C ALA A 219 10.28 -10.78 5.18
N GLY A 220 11.36 -9.99 5.25
CA GLY A 220 12.03 -9.63 6.49
C GLY A 220 11.29 -8.51 7.22
N LEU A 221 11.68 -8.26 8.48
CA LEU A 221 11.13 -7.17 9.30
C LEU A 221 11.17 -5.81 8.57
N ALA A 222 12.20 -5.55 7.76
CA ALA A 222 12.33 -4.32 6.98
C ALA A 222 11.20 -4.13 5.96
N ILE A 223 10.73 -5.21 5.30
CA ILE A 223 9.62 -5.16 4.35
C ILE A 223 8.30 -4.88 5.10
N TRP A 224 8.09 -5.53 6.25
CA TRP A 224 6.94 -5.25 7.10
C TRP A 224 6.95 -3.82 7.64
N CYS A 225 8.07 -3.28 8.12
CA CYS A 225 8.18 -1.89 8.56
C CYS A 225 7.82 -0.90 7.43
N LYS A 226 8.20 -1.20 6.18
CA LYS A 226 7.80 -0.41 5.01
C LYS A 226 6.31 -0.52 4.73
N ALA A 227 5.72 -1.73 4.82
CA ALA A 227 4.29 -1.96 4.62
C ALA A 227 3.44 -1.28 5.71
N LEU A 228 3.87 -1.34 6.96
CA LEU A 228 3.25 -0.68 8.12
C LEU A 228 3.40 0.84 8.08
N ARG A 229 4.31 1.37 7.26
CA ARG A 229 4.63 2.80 7.15
C ARG A 229 4.93 3.42 8.52
N VAL A 230 5.78 2.78 9.31
CA VAL A 230 6.12 3.20 10.69
C VAL A 230 6.54 4.67 10.75
N HIS A 231 7.20 5.21 9.71
CA HIS A 231 7.54 6.63 9.62
C HIS A 231 6.31 7.56 9.68
N GLN A 232 5.11 7.09 9.34
CA GLN A 232 3.87 7.87 9.45
C GLN A 232 3.31 7.93 10.89
N TRP A 233 3.81 7.09 11.81
CA TRP A 233 3.42 7.10 13.22
C TRP A 233 3.77 8.43 13.91
N LEU A 234 4.77 9.14 13.39
CA LEU A 234 5.15 10.48 13.87
C LEU A 234 3.95 11.43 13.99
N LYS A 235 2.96 11.32 13.09
CA LYS A 235 1.74 12.13 13.13
C LYS A 235 0.87 11.88 14.35
N ASN A 236 0.95 10.68 14.93
CA ASN A 236 0.20 10.31 16.12
C ASN A 236 0.82 10.86 17.41
N LEU A 237 2.04 11.44 17.35
CA LEU A 237 2.59 12.22 18.47
C LEU A 237 1.72 13.43 18.83
N LEU A 238 0.83 13.86 17.94
CA LEU A 238 -0.17 14.89 18.25
C LEU A 238 -1.13 14.49 19.39
N LEU A 239 -1.26 13.20 19.71
CA LEU A 239 -1.97 12.74 20.90
C LEU A 239 -1.39 13.28 22.20
N PHE A 240 -0.08 13.57 22.21
CA PHE A 240 0.61 14.10 23.39
C PHE A 240 0.50 15.62 23.54
N VAL A 241 -0.04 16.34 22.55
CA VAL A 241 -0.16 17.80 22.60
C VAL A 241 -0.96 18.27 23.82
N PRO A 242 -2.13 17.67 24.18
CA PRO A 242 -2.86 18.05 25.39
C PRO A 242 -2.03 17.87 26.67
N LEU A 243 -1.29 16.79 26.79
CA LEU A 243 -0.40 16.51 27.92
C LEU A 243 0.68 17.59 28.07
N LEU A 244 1.31 17.96 26.93
CA LEU A 244 2.38 18.97 26.89
C LEU A 244 1.82 20.36 27.22
N THR A 245 0.66 20.74 26.68
CA THR A 245 0.02 22.04 26.92
C THR A 245 -0.63 22.16 28.30
N ALA A 246 -0.94 21.03 28.94
CA ALA A 246 -1.39 20.99 30.34
C ALA A 246 -0.23 20.88 31.35
N PHE A 247 1.02 20.74 30.89
CA PHE A 247 2.21 20.48 31.72
C PHE A 247 2.11 19.23 32.61
N ALA A 248 1.29 18.26 32.20
CA ALA A 248 1.02 17.03 32.95
C ALA A 248 1.95 15.87 32.59
N PHE A 249 3.13 16.14 32.01
CA PHE A 249 4.06 15.12 31.53
C PHE A 249 4.83 14.39 32.64
N PHE A 250 4.68 14.81 33.91
CA PHE A 250 5.18 14.08 35.08
C PHE A 250 4.14 13.09 35.63
N ASP A 251 2.89 13.12 35.15
CA ASP A 251 1.85 12.16 35.53
C ASP A 251 2.05 10.86 34.72
N VAL A 252 2.63 9.87 35.40
CA VAL A 252 3.03 8.59 34.77
C VAL A 252 1.81 7.84 34.22
N ASP A 253 0.66 7.92 34.89
CA ASP A 253 -0.56 7.21 34.48
C ASP A 253 -1.09 7.80 33.16
N LYS A 254 -1.12 9.14 33.04
CA LYS A 254 -1.51 9.81 31.81
C LYS A 254 -0.55 9.53 30.66
N VAL A 255 0.76 9.52 30.95
CA VAL A 255 1.78 9.17 29.95
C VAL A 255 1.58 7.74 29.47
N ALA A 256 1.40 6.77 30.38
CA ALA A 256 1.17 5.36 30.03
C ALA A 256 -0.10 5.18 29.18
N THR A 257 -1.19 5.83 29.57
CA THR A 257 -2.45 5.81 28.81
C THR A 257 -2.27 6.39 27.40
N LEU A 258 -1.56 7.52 27.26
CA LEU A 258 -1.27 8.10 25.95
C LEU A 258 -0.34 7.23 25.09
N VAL A 259 0.57 6.47 25.69
CA VAL A 259 1.38 5.49 24.95
C VAL A 259 0.49 4.38 24.40
N LEU A 260 -0.47 3.86 25.17
CA LEU A 260 -1.44 2.88 24.68
C LEU A 260 -2.30 3.47 23.56
N ALA A 261 -2.80 4.70 23.73
CA ALA A 261 -3.56 5.42 22.72
C ALA A 261 -2.75 5.64 21.44
N PHE A 262 -1.47 6.01 21.56
CA PHE A 262 -0.55 6.17 20.44
C PHE A 262 -0.34 4.86 19.68
N LEU A 263 -0.15 3.74 20.39
CA LEU A 263 0.00 2.43 19.77
C LEU A 263 -1.29 2.01 19.05
N ALA A 264 -2.46 2.18 19.69
CA ALA A 264 -3.76 1.90 19.06
C ALA A 264 -3.95 2.67 17.75
N MET A 265 -3.74 3.99 17.77
CA MET A 265 -3.85 4.84 16.58
C MET A 265 -2.83 4.49 15.51
N SER A 266 -1.61 4.11 15.89
CA SER A 266 -0.53 3.77 14.96
C SER A 266 -0.77 2.43 14.28
N LEU A 267 -1.21 1.42 15.02
CA LEU A 267 -1.58 0.12 14.47
C LEU A 267 -2.80 0.21 13.55
N GLY A 268 -3.84 0.98 13.96
CA GLY A 268 -5.01 1.23 13.13
C GLY A 268 -4.69 1.98 11.84
N ALA A 269 -3.82 3.00 11.90
CA ALA A 269 -3.33 3.68 10.70
C ALA A 269 -2.56 2.73 9.77
N SER A 270 -1.70 1.87 10.32
CA SER A 270 -0.96 0.86 9.55
C SER A 270 -1.90 -0.13 8.86
N ALA A 271 -2.93 -0.62 9.55
CA ALA A 271 -3.96 -1.48 8.96
C ALA A 271 -4.67 -0.78 7.79
N THR A 272 -5.04 0.49 7.96
CA THR A 272 -5.65 1.30 6.90
C THR A 272 -4.72 1.46 5.70
N TYR A 273 -3.41 1.66 5.92
CA TYR A 273 -2.43 1.74 4.82
C TYR A 273 -2.31 0.42 4.07
N ILE A 274 -2.29 -0.72 4.76
CA ILE A 274 -2.28 -2.04 4.13
C ILE A 274 -3.53 -2.21 3.26
N CYS A 275 -4.72 -1.94 3.80
CA CYS A 275 -5.96 -2.02 3.03
C CYS A 275 -5.94 -1.12 1.79
N ASN A 276 -5.43 0.12 1.91
CA ASN A 276 -5.29 1.03 0.78
C ASN A 276 -4.30 0.53 -0.27
N ASP A 277 -3.15 -0.03 0.13
CA ASP A 277 -2.16 -0.57 -0.80
C ASP A 277 -2.71 -1.81 -1.52
N LEU A 278 -3.49 -2.66 -0.85
CA LEU A 278 -4.18 -3.79 -1.47
C LEU A 278 -5.29 -3.35 -2.43
N TRP A 279 -6.01 -2.28 -2.11
CA TRP A 279 -7.05 -1.71 -2.96
C TRP A 279 -6.48 -1.07 -4.23
N ASP A 280 -5.30 -0.46 -4.13
CA ASP A 280 -4.67 0.30 -5.22
C ASP A 280 -3.60 -0.51 -5.98
N LEU A 281 -3.53 -1.85 -5.81
CA LEU A 281 -2.50 -2.73 -6.39
C LEU A 281 -2.23 -2.45 -7.88
N ASP A 282 -3.27 -2.41 -8.72
CA ASP A 282 -3.11 -2.21 -10.17
C ASP A 282 -2.50 -0.85 -10.51
N ASN A 283 -2.91 0.20 -9.79
CA ASN A 283 -2.39 1.55 -9.99
C ASN A 283 -0.95 1.67 -9.47
N ASP A 284 -0.67 1.03 -8.34
CA ASP A 284 0.66 1.05 -7.74
C ASP A 284 1.68 0.31 -8.61
N ARG A 285 1.33 -0.81 -9.22
CA ARG A 285 2.19 -1.57 -10.14
C ARG A 285 2.55 -0.79 -11.40
N ARG A 286 1.63 0.03 -11.92
CA ARG A 286 1.87 0.89 -13.09
C ARG A 286 2.70 2.14 -12.77
N HIS A 287 2.78 2.51 -11.51
CA HIS A 287 3.45 3.73 -11.09
C HIS A 287 4.96 3.51 -10.90
N PRO A 288 5.86 4.32 -11.50
CA PRO A 288 7.32 4.09 -11.49
C PRO A 288 7.94 3.92 -10.10
N ARG A 289 7.46 4.67 -9.09
CA ARG A 289 7.97 4.60 -7.71
C ARG A 289 7.17 3.62 -6.84
N LYS A 290 5.84 3.57 -7.00
CA LYS A 290 4.97 2.79 -6.12
C LYS A 290 5.00 1.28 -6.42
N ARG A 291 5.44 0.87 -7.62
CA ARG A 291 5.63 -0.55 -7.98
C ARG A 291 6.56 -1.31 -7.03
N ASN A 292 7.43 -0.57 -6.30
CA ASN A 292 8.35 -1.13 -5.31
C ASN A 292 7.73 -1.27 -3.90
N ARG A 293 6.43 -0.97 -3.73
CA ARG A 293 5.71 -1.24 -2.47
C ARG A 293 5.60 -2.73 -2.22
N ALA A 294 5.55 -3.13 -0.95
CA ALA A 294 5.60 -4.52 -0.53
C ALA A 294 4.56 -5.44 -1.21
N PHE A 295 3.31 -4.97 -1.37
CA PHE A 295 2.25 -5.74 -2.04
C PHE A 295 2.29 -5.60 -3.57
N ALA A 296 2.63 -4.44 -4.09
CA ALA A 296 2.70 -4.20 -5.53
C ALA A 296 3.82 -5.02 -6.19
N SER A 297 4.98 -5.14 -5.52
CA SER A 297 6.12 -5.95 -5.97
C SER A 297 5.92 -7.46 -5.74
N GLY A 298 4.90 -7.85 -4.96
CA GLY A 298 4.71 -9.24 -4.55
C GLY A 298 5.67 -9.73 -3.45
N ALA A 299 6.44 -8.83 -2.81
CA ALA A 299 7.30 -9.18 -1.67
C ALA A 299 6.49 -9.63 -0.43
N LEU A 300 5.25 -9.13 -0.28
CA LEU A 300 4.24 -9.64 0.64
C LEU A 300 3.02 -10.09 -0.16
N SER A 301 2.48 -11.25 0.18
CA SER A 301 1.25 -11.74 -0.45
C SER A 301 0.02 -10.95 0.02
N ILE A 302 -1.03 -10.94 -0.80
CA ILE A 302 -2.31 -10.32 -0.45
C ILE A 302 -2.91 -10.95 0.81
N ALA A 303 -2.82 -12.28 0.95
CA ALA A 303 -3.31 -13.00 2.13
C ALA A 303 -2.58 -12.58 3.40
N GLN A 304 -1.24 -12.39 3.35
CA GLN A 304 -0.46 -11.85 4.47
C GLN A 304 -0.90 -10.42 4.80
N GLY A 305 -1.18 -9.60 3.77
CA GLY A 305 -1.69 -8.25 3.96
C GLY A 305 -3.05 -8.23 4.66
N LEU A 306 -4.01 -9.02 4.19
CA LEU A 306 -5.36 -9.10 4.79
C LEU A 306 -5.30 -9.64 6.23
N GLY A 307 -4.56 -10.73 6.46
CA GLY A 307 -4.38 -11.29 7.81
C GLY A 307 -3.67 -10.31 8.76
N GLY A 308 -2.62 -9.64 8.26
CA GLY A 308 -1.91 -8.62 9.01
C GLY A 308 -2.79 -7.42 9.37
N ALA A 309 -3.57 -6.89 8.42
CA ALA A 309 -4.49 -5.79 8.67
C ALA A 309 -5.58 -6.15 9.68
N ALA A 310 -6.17 -7.36 9.58
CA ALA A 310 -7.16 -7.85 10.52
C ALA A 310 -6.58 -7.98 11.95
N LEU A 311 -5.39 -8.56 12.09
CA LEU A 311 -4.69 -8.67 13.38
C LEU A 311 -4.38 -7.29 13.97
N LEU A 312 -3.84 -6.37 13.16
CA LEU A 312 -3.53 -5.01 13.60
C LEU A 312 -4.78 -4.27 14.08
N LEU A 313 -5.92 -4.39 13.37
CA LEU A 313 -7.18 -3.79 13.78
C LEU A 313 -7.69 -4.41 15.09
N ALA A 314 -7.64 -5.73 15.23
CA ALA A 314 -8.06 -6.40 16.46
C ALA A 314 -7.24 -5.93 17.67
N VAL A 315 -5.91 -5.88 17.54
CA VAL A 315 -5.01 -5.38 18.60
C VAL A 315 -5.26 -3.89 18.87
N ALA A 316 -5.42 -3.07 17.82
CA ALA A 316 -5.68 -1.63 17.96
C ALA A 316 -6.98 -1.36 18.71
N PHE A 317 -8.07 -2.09 18.41
CA PHE A 317 -9.33 -1.97 19.16
C PHE A 317 -9.20 -2.46 20.60
N ALA A 318 -8.49 -3.57 20.85
CA ALA A 318 -8.24 -4.05 22.20
C ALA A 318 -7.50 -2.99 23.04
N LEU A 319 -6.45 -2.36 22.47
CA LEU A 319 -5.73 -1.26 23.12
C LEU A 319 -6.64 -0.02 23.31
N ALA A 320 -7.46 0.32 22.31
CA ALA A 320 -8.35 1.47 22.41
C ALA A 320 -9.40 1.29 23.51
N PHE A 321 -9.99 0.11 23.65
CA PHE A 321 -10.89 -0.21 24.76
C PHE A 321 -10.19 -0.29 26.12
N ALA A 322 -8.92 -0.70 26.14
CA ALA A 322 -8.10 -0.68 27.36
C ALA A 322 -7.82 0.76 27.87
N VAL A 323 -7.83 1.75 26.96
CA VAL A 323 -7.73 3.17 27.32
C VAL A 323 -9.07 3.66 27.89
N SER A 324 -10.13 3.70 27.08
CA SER A 324 -11.49 3.98 27.50
C SER A 324 -12.50 3.72 26.37
N SER A 325 -13.80 3.61 26.70
CA SER A 325 -14.88 3.49 25.71
C SER A 325 -14.99 4.73 24.82
N GLU A 326 -14.79 5.92 25.38
CA GLU A 326 -14.80 7.19 24.68
C GLU A 326 -13.66 7.29 23.67
N PHE A 327 -12.45 6.87 24.09
CA PHE A 327 -11.31 6.81 23.18
C PHE A 327 -11.52 5.76 22.08
N ALA A 328 -12.10 4.60 22.39
CA ALA A 328 -12.44 3.59 21.38
C ALA A 328 -13.45 4.12 20.35
N GLY A 329 -14.43 4.93 20.81
CA GLY A 329 -15.36 5.65 19.92
C GLY A 329 -14.64 6.65 19.00
N MET A 330 -13.71 7.43 19.55
CA MET A 330 -12.88 8.35 18.77
C MET A 330 -11.98 7.60 17.76
N PHE A 331 -11.41 6.49 18.17
CA PHE A 331 -10.62 5.64 17.30
C PHE A 331 -11.45 5.06 16.14
N ALA A 332 -12.66 4.57 16.41
CA ALA A 332 -13.59 4.10 15.39
C ALA A 332 -13.96 5.23 14.41
N PHE A 333 -14.25 6.43 14.92
CA PHE A 333 -14.52 7.61 14.09
C PHE A 333 -13.31 7.98 13.21
N TYR A 334 -12.09 7.92 13.75
CA TYR A 334 -10.87 8.13 12.97
C TYR A 334 -10.75 7.15 11.81
N LEU A 335 -10.98 5.84 12.05
CA LEU A 335 -10.93 4.83 11.00
C LEU A 335 -12.00 5.08 9.93
N ALA A 336 -13.23 5.41 10.33
CA ALA A 336 -14.31 5.73 9.41
C ALA A 336 -13.98 6.95 8.54
N LEU A 337 -13.51 8.04 9.17
CA LEU A 337 -13.15 9.27 8.47
C LEU A 337 -11.96 9.08 7.53
N THR A 338 -10.93 8.33 7.96
CA THR A 338 -9.74 8.02 7.13
C THR A 338 -10.12 7.13 5.94
N THR A 339 -11.02 6.18 6.13
CA THR A 339 -11.54 5.33 5.06
C THR A 339 -12.36 6.14 4.06
N ALA A 340 -13.30 6.96 4.52
CA ALA A 340 -14.09 7.85 3.68
C ALA A 340 -13.19 8.83 2.89
N TYR A 341 -12.16 9.36 3.56
CA TYR A 341 -11.15 10.22 2.92
C TYR A 341 -10.42 9.48 1.80
N SER A 342 -9.91 8.28 2.07
CA SER A 342 -9.17 7.49 1.09
C SER A 342 -10.03 7.09 -0.10
N TRP A 343 -11.31 6.83 0.12
CA TRP A 343 -12.22 6.34 -0.90
C TRP A 343 -12.76 7.46 -1.78
N ARG A 344 -13.28 8.56 -1.21
CA ARG A 344 -13.99 9.59 -1.96
C ARG A 344 -13.61 11.03 -1.65
N LEU A 345 -13.42 11.40 -0.36
CA LEU A 345 -13.30 12.80 0.02
C LEU A 345 -12.03 13.46 -0.53
N LYS A 346 -10.95 12.69 -0.71
CA LYS A 346 -9.67 13.17 -1.30
C LYS A 346 -9.79 13.66 -2.75
N SER A 347 -10.84 13.27 -3.48
CA SER A 347 -11.06 13.69 -4.88
C SER A 347 -11.78 15.04 -5.00
N VAL A 348 -12.42 15.52 -3.92
CA VAL A 348 -13.18 16.77 -3.92
C VAL A 348 -12.28 17.94 -3.51
N VAL A 349 -12.19 18.93 -4.37
CA VAL A 349 -11.37 20.14 -4.16
C VAL A 349 -11.78 20.84 -2.86
N LEU A 350 -10.83 21.34 -2.10
CA LEU A 350 -10.95 21.95 -0.77
C LEU A 350 -11.41 20.99 0.33
N LEU A 351 -12.34 20.08 0.07
CA LEU A 351 -12.82 19.13 1.09
C LEU A 351 -11.67 18.22 1.55
N ASP A 352 -10.74 17.85 0.65
CA ASP A 352 -9.58 17.04 0.99
C ASP A 352 -8.69 17.73 2.04
N VAL A 353 -8.37 19.01 1.88
CA VAL A 353 -7.50 19.75 2.83
C VAL A 353 -8.21 20.05 4.14
N VAL A 354 -9.54 20.31 4.10
CA VAL A 354 -10.36 20.48 5.32
C VAL A 354 -10.38 19.16 6.12
N VAL A 355 -10.68 18.04 5.48
CA VAL A 355 -10.71 16.74 6.16
C VAL A 355 -9.32 16.35 6.68
N LEU A 356 -8.24 16.65 5.96
CA LEU A 356 -6.88 16.45 6.47
C LEU A 356 -6.62 17.29 7.73
N SER A 357 -7.01 18.57 7.74
CA SER A 357 -6.91 19.43 8.91
C SER A 357 -7.67 18.83 10.10
N LEU A 358 -8.92 18.39 9.87
CA LEU A 358 -9.73 17.75 10.90
C LEU A 358 -9.11 16.43 11.40
N LEU A 359 -8.52 15.61 10.52
CA LEU A 359 -7.82 14.38 10.91
C LEU A 359 -6.59 14.65 11.79
N TYR A 360 -5.88 15.75 11.58
CA TYR A 360 -4.78 16.17 12.47
C TYR A 360 -5.31 16.67 13.80
N THR A 361 -6.31 17.56 13.80
CA THR A 361 -6.95 18.10 15.02
C THR A 361 -7.62 16.98 15.83
N HIS A 362 -8.26 16.01 15.17
CA HIS A 362 -8.85 14.84 15.80
C HIS A 362 -7.86 14.10 16.72
N ARG A 363 -6.58 13.99 16.34
CA ARG A 363 -5.57 13.34 17.18
C ARG A 363 -5.37 14.10 18.50
N ILE A 364 -5.41 15.43 18.47
CA ILE A 364 -5.31 16.26 19.68
C ILE A 364 -6.53 15.99 20.58
N VAL A 365 -7.73 15.99 20.00
CA VAL A 365 -8.98 15.71 20.77
C VAL A 365 -8.94 14.29 21.34
N ALA A 366 -8.54 13.29 20.54
CA ALA A 366 -8.43 11.91 20.99
C ALA A 366 -7.41 11.75 22.13
N GLY A 367 -6.27 12.45 22.06
CA GLY A 367 -5.29 12.47 23.14
C GLY A 367 -5.81 13.12 24.42
N ALA A 368 -6.60 14.18 24.27
CA ALA A 368 -7.24 14.84 25.40
C ALA A 368 -8.26 13.94 26.12
N ILE A 369 -9.07 13.22 25.35
CA ILE A 369 -10.03 12.23 25.89
C ILE A 369 -9.28 11.09 26.57
N ALA A 370 -8.21 10.55 25.92
CA ALA A 370 -7.43 9.47 26.50
C ALA A 370 -6.77 9.82 27.84
N ALA A 371 -6.29 11.06 28.00
CA ALA A 371 -5.60 11.53 29.20
C ALA A 371 -6.54 12.26 30.20
N GLU A 372 -7.84 12.36 29.90
CA GLU A 372 -8.84 13.12 30.68
C GLU A 372 -8.41 14.58 30.92
N ILE A 373 -7.88 15.23 29.87
CA ILE A 373 -7.43 16.61 29.90
C ILE A 373 -8.41 17.50 29.14
N MET A 374 -8.88 18.57 29.78
CA MET A 374 -9.73 19.57 29.11
C MET A 374 -8.92 20.37 28.08
N VAL A 375 -9.37 20.37 26.83
CA VAL A 375 -8.71 21.10 25.74
C VAL A 375 -9.26 22.51 25.66
N SER A 376 -8.36 23.49 25.61
CA SER A 376 -8.74 24.89 25.36
C SER A 376 -9.36 25.03 23.97
N ARG A 377 -10.45 25.81 23.88
CA ARG A 377 -11.11 26.18 22.62
C ARG A 377 -10.14 26.87 21.66
N TRP A 378 -9.20 27.65 22.21
CA TRP A 378 -8.14 28.32 21.44
C TRP A 378 -7.18 27.34 20.81
N LEU A 379 -6.79 26.27 21.53
CA LEU A 379 -5.92 25.22 20.98
C LEU A 379 -6.59 24.50 19.82
N LEU A 380 -7.89 24.23 19.91
CA LEU A 380 -8.62 23.57 18.81
C LEU A 380 -8.72 24.49 17.59
N ALA A 381 -9.11 25.76 17.78
CA ALA A 381 -9.20 26.74 16.70
C ALA A 381 -7.82 26.96 16.02
N PHE A 382 -6.77 27.12 16.80
CA PHE A 382 -5.39 27.20 16.29
C PHE A 382 -5.03 25.96 15.49
N SER A 383 -5.30 24.77 16.02
CA SER A 383 -4.96 23.50 15.39
C SER A 383 -5.63 23.33 14.03
N VAL A 384 -6.95 23.60 13.95
CA VAL A 384 -7.68 23.51 12.66
C VAL A 384 -7.07 24.44 11.62
N LEU A 385 -6.78 25.69 11.96
CA LEU A 385 -6.25 26.68 11.02
C LEU A 385 -4.78 26.37 10.63
N ALA A 386 -3.95 26.02 11.60
CA ALA A 386 -2.56 25.64 11.37
C ALA A 386 -2.46 24.40 10.48
N PHE A 387 -3.22 23.34 10.78
CA PHE A 387 -3.22 22.13 9.96
C PHE A 387 -3.89 22.32 8.59
N LEU A 388 -4.86 23.23 8.48
CA LEU A 388 -5.41 23.63 7.18
C LEU A 388 -4.32 24.29 6.32
N SER A 389 -3.54 25.21 6.91
CA SER A 389 -2.40 25.80 6.20
C SER A 389 -1.38 24.74 5.77
N LEU A 390 -0.99 23.80 6.66
CA LEU A 390 -0.05 22.73 6.32
C LEU A 390 -0.60 21.78 5.24
N ALA A 391 -1.89 21.46 5.27
CA ALA A 391 -2.54 20.67 4.23
C ALA A 391 -2.52 21.39 2.86
N LEU A 392 -2.72 22.71 2.87
CA LEU A 392 -2.63 23.55 1.67
C LEU A 392 -1.19 23.68 1.18
N VAL A 393 -0.19 23.83 2.08
CA VAL A 393 1.24 23.76 1.72
C VAL A 393 1.54 22.48 0.95
N LYS A 394 1.10 21.33 1.47
CA LYS A 394 1.28 20.05 0.79
C LYS A 394 0.62 20.03 -0.59
N ARG A 395 -0.61 20.55 -0.70
CA ARG A 395 -1.34 20.58 -1.97
C ARG A 395 -0.69 21.51 -2.98
N CYS A 396 -0.30 22.70 -2.56
CA CYS A 396 0.42 23.64 -3.41
C CYS A 396 1.77 23.08 -3.86
N SER A 397 2.52 22.39 -2.99
CA SER A 397 3.78 21.76 -3.35
C SER A 397 3.60 20.69 -4.44
N GLU A 398 2.56 19.84 -4.36
CA GLU A 398 2.21 18.88 -5.40
C GLU A 398 1.91 19.58 -6.74
N LEU A 399 1.12 20.66 -6.73
CA LEU A 399 0.77 21.41 -7.94
C LEU A 399 1.96 22.18 -8.55
N VAL A 400 2.85 22.72 -7.73
CA VAL A 400 4.11 23.34 -8.18
C VAL A 400 4.99 22.31 -8.89
N SER A 401 5.11 21.11 -8.33
CA SER A 401 5.85 20.00 -8.97
C SER A 401 5.24 19.58 -10.31
N LEU A 402 3.90 19.54 -10.41
CA LEU A 402 3.20 19.27 -11.68
C LEU A 402 3.46 20.36 -12.72
N ARG A 403 3.41 21.64 -12.30
CA ARG A 403 3.73 22.80 -13.15
C ARG A 403 5.15 22.71 -13.71
N GLN A 404 6.13 22.30 -12.91
CA GLN A 404 7.53 22.10 -13.32
C GLN A 404 7.69 20.92 -14.29
N SER A 405 6.80 19.93 -14.22
CA SER A 405 6.80 18.73 -15.06
C SER A 405 5.89 18.86 -16.31
N ASP A 406 5.38 20.05 -16.59
CA ASP A 406 4.44 20.35 -17.71
C ASP A 406 3.16 19.50 -17.71
N LYS A 407 2.72 19.06 -16.52
CA LYS A 407 1.46 18.33 -16.32
C LYS A 407 0.40 19.25 -15.76
N ARG A 408 -0.83 19.17 -16.28
CA ARG A 408 -1.91 20.09 -15.93
C ARG A 408 -2.79 19.67 -14.76
N THR A 409 -2.84 18.37 -14.44
CA THR A 409 -3.77 17.81 -13.44
C THR A 409 -3.08 16.80 -12.54
N SER A 410 -3.55 16.71 -11.29
CA SER A 410 -3.10 15.71 -10.31
C SER A 410 -3.87 14.40 -10.50
N ALA A 411 -3.18 13.28 -10.59
CA ALA A 411 -3.81 11.97 -10.70
C ALA A 411 -4.60 11.61 -9.43
N GLY A 412 -5.89 11.31 -9.60
CA GLY A 412 -6.78 10.90 -8.50
C GLY A 412 -7.34 12.03 -7.62
N ARG A 413 -7.17 13.29 -8.04
CA ARG A 413 -7.73 14.49 -7.41
C ARG A 413 -8.15 15.49 -8.49
N ASP A 414 -9.19 16.27 -8.23
CA ASP A 414 -9.71 17.25 -9.21
C ASP A 414 -9.03 18.62 -9.10
N TYR A 415 -7.77 18.67 -8.64
CA TYR A 415 -6.98 19.89 -8.60
C TYR A 415 -6.25 20.15 -9.93
N ARG A 416 -6.22 21.42 -10.33
CA ARG A 416 -5.52 21.94 -11.50
C ARG A 416 -4.43 22.92 -11.09
N VAL A 417 -3.42 23.08 -11.93
CA VAL A 417 -2.33 24.03 -11.68
C VAL A 417 -2.85 25.46 -11.58
N SER A 418 -3.93 25.83 -12.29
CA SER A 418 -4.61 27.14 -12.18
C SER A 418 -5.13 27.44 -10.77
N ASP A 419 -5.48 26.41 -9.99
CA ASP A 419 -6.06 26.60 -8.66
C ASP A 419 -5.04 27.16 -7.65
N LEU A 420 -3.74 27.14 -7.99
CA LEU A 420 -2.69 27.77 -7.19
C LEU A 420 -2.97 29.24 -6.89
N GLU A 421 -3.61 29.97 -7.81
CA GLU A 421 -3.94 31.39 -7.61
C GLU A 421 -4.88 31.62 -6.43
N VAL A 422 -5.74 30.66 -6.12
CA VAL A 422 -6.67 30.70 -4.98
C VAL A 422 -6.10 29.99 -3.76
N LEU A 423 -5.41 28.85 -3.96
CA LEU A 423 -4.92 28.03 -2.85
C LEU A 423 -3.79 28.71 -2.05
N TRP A 424 -2.93 29.49 -2.72
CA TRP A 424 -1.84 30.23 -2.02
C TRP A 424 -2.38 31.29 -1.06
N PRO A 425 -3.22 32.26 -1.50
CA PRO A 425 -3.79 33.25 -0.58
C PRO A 425 -4.60 32.59 0.53
N PHE A 426 -5.37 31.54 0.21
CA PHE A 426 -6.19 30.84 1.20
C PHE A 426 -5.33 30.15 2.27
N GLY A 427 -4.23 29.51 1.89
CA GLY A 427 -3.33 28.83 2.81
C GLY A 427 -2.47 29.80 3.66
N ILE A 428 -2.01 30.91 3.06
CA ILE A 428 -1.33 31.99 3.78
C ILE A 428 -2.31 32.64 4.77
N GLY A 429 -3.55 32.91 4.33
CA GLY A 429 -4.61 33.42 5.20
C GLY A 429 -4.90 32.50 6.39
N ALA A 430 -4.96 31.19 6.19
CA ALA A 430 -5.15 30.22 7.26
C ALA A 430 -4.00 30.25 8.28
N SER A 431 -2.73 30.40 7.82
CA SER A 431 -1.58 30.52 8.73
C SER A 431 -1.60 31.81 9.53
N LEU A 432 -1.94 32.95 8.92
CA LEU A 432 -2.07 34.22 9.62
C LEU A 432 -3.24 34.21 10.62
N ALA A 433 -4.37 33.62 10.23
CA ALA A 433 -5.50 33.42 11.16
C ALA A 433 -5.11 32.54 12.35
N ALA A 434 -4.31 31.47 12.15
CA ALA A 434 -3.79 30.66 13.26
C ALA A 434 -2.91 31.51 14.21
N VAL A 435 -2.04 32.37 13.66
CA VAL A 435 -1.21 33.28 14.46
C VAL A 435 -2.07 34.27 15.27
N VAL A 436 -3.12 34.82 14.66
CA VAL A 436 -4.08 35.71 15.37
C VAL A 436 -4.78 34.96 16.51
N VAL A 437 -5.28 33.74 16.26
CA VAL A 437 -5.92 32.90 17.30
C VAL A 437 -4.93 32.60 18.43
N PHE A 438 -3.64 32.38 18.14
CA PHE A 438 -2.62 32.21 19.16
C PHE A 438 -2.44 33.50 20.00
N GLY A 439 -2.46 34.69 19.37
CA GLY A 439 -2.43 35.97 20.08
C GLY A 439 -3.65 36.17 21.00
N LEU A 440 -4.85 35.76 20.55
CA LEU A 440 -6.06 35.78 21.39
C LEU A 440 -5.93 34.81 22.57
N PHE A 441 -5.32 33.65 22.36
CA PHE A 441 -5.01 32.72 23.46
C PHE A 441 -4.08 33.35 24.49
N ILE A 442 -3.01 34.05 24.07
CA ILE A 442 -2.09 34.73 25.00
C ILE A 442 -2.83 35.74 25.87
N SER A 443 -3.82 36.44 25.31
CA SER A 443 -4.62 37.46 25.99
C SER A 443 -5.79 36.91 26.83
N ALA A 444 -6.04 35.59 26.77
CA ALA A 444 -7.13 34.97 27.50
C ALA A 444 -6.81 34.83 29.00
N PRO A 445 -7.78 35.04 29.91
CA PRO A 445 -7.59 34.91 31.36
C PRO A 445 -7.01 33.55 31.77
N GLU A 446 -7.47 32.47 31.13
CA GLU A 446 -7.01 31.09 31.41
C GLU A 446 -5.49 30.91 31.12
N THR A 447 -4.92 31.75 30.28
CA THR A 447 -3.48 31.72 29.97
C THR A 447 -2.69 32.38 31.11
N ALA A 448 -3.17 33.47 31.66
CA ALA A 448 -2.56 34.13 32.81
C ALA A 448 -2.52 33.24 34.06
N GLU A 449 -3.55 32.40 34.27
CA GLU A 449 -3.56 31.42 35.35
C GLU A 449 -2.60 30.25 35.17
N ARG A 450 -2.30 29.89 33.91
CA ARG A 450 -1.48 28.72 33.55
C ARG A 450 0.01 29.04 33.42
N TYR A 451 0.35 30.25 33.00
CA TYR A 451 1.73 30.66 32.72
C TYR A 451 2.17 31.73 33.68
N THR A 452 3.30 31.51 34.36
CA THR A 452 3.88 32.45 35.31
C THR A 452 4.37 33.72 34.62
N VAL A 453 4.89 33.59 33.40
CA VAL A 453 5.38 34.71 32.58
C VAL A 453 4.73 34.68 31.17
N PRO A 454 3.42 35.02 31.05
CA PRO A 454 2.67 34.90 29.78
C PRO A 454 3.26 35.74 28.64
N HIS A 455 3.95 36.83 28.97
CA HIS A 455 4.52 37.75 27.97
C HIS A 455 5.57 37.07 27.06
N LEU A 456 6.25 36.00 27.50
CA LEU A 456 7.17 35.23 26.66
C LEU A 456 6.47 34.54 25.47
N LEU A 457 5.18 34.28 25.57
CA LEU A 457 4.40 33.66 24.49
C LEU A 457 4.27 34.57 23.27
N TRP A 458 4.42 35.90 23.42
CA TRP A 458 4.47 36.81 22.25
C TRP A 458 5.71 36.56 21.37
N LEU A 459 6.83 36.13 21.96
CA LEU A 459 8.01 35.71 21.18
C LEU A 459 7.74 34.41 20.42
N VAL A 460 6.92 33.49 20.99
CA VAL A 460 6.47 32.26 20.28
C VAL A 460 5.60 32.65 19.09
N GLN A 461 4.73 33.65 19.22
CA GLN A 461 3.90 34.14 18.11
C GLN A 461 4.78 34.67 16.94
N ILE A 462 5.84 35.39 17.24
CA ILE A 462 6.81 35.84 16.21
C ILE A 462 7.48 34.63 15.54
N GLY A 463 7.87 33.64 16.35
CA GLY A 463 8.41 32.38 15.85
C GLY A 463 7.45 31.64 14.90
N LEU A 464 6.15 31.63 15.20
CA LEU A 464 5.12 31.04 14.33
C LEU A 464 5.01 31.79 13.00
N ILE A 465 5.02 33.13 13.01
CA ILE A 465 5.01 33.95 11.78
C ILE A 465 6.21 33.57 10.90
N TYR A 466 7.40 33.50 11.49
CA TYR A 466 8.61 33.14 10.77
C TYR A 466 8.53 31.72 10.20
N LEU A 467 8.06 30.74 10.99
CA LEU A 467 7.97 29.35 10.57
C LEU A 467 6.97 29.15 9.41
N PHE A 468 5.76 29.71 9.53
CA PHE A 468 4.76 29.64 8.45
C PHE A 468 5.23 30.38 7.20
N GLY A 469 5.79 31.59 7.34
CA GLY A 469 6.33 32.36 6.22
C GLY A 469 7.42 31.58 5.47
N ARG A 470 8.32 30.94 6.21
CA ARG A 470 9.37 30.11 5.63
C ARG A 470 8.83 28.90 4.87
N LEU A 471 7.81 28.21 5.41
CA LEU A 471 7.16 27.08 4.74
C LEU A 471 6.52 27.53 3.42
N TRP A 472 5.81 28.64 3.43
CA TRP A 472 5.18 29.17 2.22
C TRP A 472 6.20 29.62 1.17
N ILE A 473 7.29 30.27 1.57
CA ILE A 473 8.38 30.62 0.65
C ILE A 473 9.00 29.37 0.04
N ALA A 474 9.27 28.32 0.85
CA ALA A 474 9.82 27.06 0.35
C ALA A 474 8.85 26.37 -0.64
N THR A 475 7.54 26.44 -0.39
CA THR A 475 6.51 25.89 -1.27
C THR A 475 6.49 26.59 -2.62
N VAL A 476 6.49 27.93 -2.63
CA VAL A 476 6.46 28.74 -3.88
C VAL A 476 7.73 28.48 -4.70
N ARG A 477 8.86 28.31 -4.06
CA ARG A 477 10.16 28.01 -4.72
C ARG A 477 10.26 26.57 -5.23
N GLY A 478 9.30 25.69 -4.92
CA GLY A 478 9.37 24.27 -5.26
C GLY A 478 10.43 23.50 -4.46
N ALA A 479 10.89 24.04 -3.34
CA ALA A 479 11.89 23.45 -2.45
C ALA A 479 11.26 22.61 -1.30
N MET A 480 9.93 22.46 -1.31
CA MET A 480 9.20 21.70 -0.29
C MET A 480 9.24 20.20 -0.60
N HIS A 481 9.50 19.39 0.42
CA HIS A 481 9.34 17.93 0.36
C HIS A 481 7.86 17.52 0.43
N ASP A 482 7.60 16.23 0.21
CA ASP A 482 6.23 15.67 0.17
C ASP A 482 5.43 15.88 1.47
N ASP A 483 6.09 16.06 2.63
CA ASP A 483 5.43 16.28 3.93
C ASP A 483 6.02 17.53 4.63
N PRO A 484 5.18 18.57 4.92
CA PRO A 484 5.63 19.80 5.57
C PRO A 484 6.21 19.58 6.97
N ILE A 485 5.71 18.60 7.72
CA ILE A 485 6.22 18.30 9.08
C ILE A 485 7.64 17.71 8.98
N VAL A 486 7.87 16.81 8.05
CA VAL A 486 9.20 16.26 7.77
C VAL A 486 10.15 17.38 7.34
N HIS A 487 9.70 18.29 6.47
CA HIS A 487 10.50 19.43 6.04
C HIS A 487 10.93 20.35 7.21
N ILE A 488 10.04 20.58 8.20
CA ILE A 488 10.39 21.35 9.40
C ILE A 488 11.49 20.65 10.19
N LEU A 489 11.40 19.34 10.37
CA LEU A 489 12.35 18.56 11.17
C LEU A 489 13.71 18.39 10.49
N GLU A 490 13.75 18.26 9.18
CA GLU A 490 14.99 18.08 8.41
C GLU A 490 15.73 19.40 8.19
N ASN A 491 15.00 20.52 8.14
CA ASN A 491 15.59 21.83 7.93
C ASN A 491 16.11 22.44 9.23
N ARG A 492 17.45 22.53 9.37
CA ARG A 492 18.13 23.02 10.59
C ARG A 492 17.57 24.35 11.13
N GLY A 493 17.23 25.30 10.25
CA GLY A 493 16.72 26.61 10.68
C GLY A 493 15.27 26.54 11.18
N SER A 494 14.42 25.72 10.55
CA SER A 494 13.04 25.49 10.99
C SER A 494 13.00 24.67 12.28
N PHE A 495 13.82 23.64 12.38
CA PHE A 495 13.97 22.84 13.59
C PHE A 495 14.51 23.65 14.77
N GLY A 496 15.55 24.47 14.54
CA GLY A 496 16.10 25.37 15.57
C GLY A 496 15.04 26.36 16.07
N MET A 497 14.22 26.95 15.18
CA MET A 497 13.12 27.83 15.58
C MET A 497 12.07 27.09 16.40
N LEU A 498 11.71 25.85 16.02
CA LEU A 498 10.80 25.02 16.80
C LEU A 498 11.34 24.76 18.21
N CYS A 499 12.62 24.43 18.35
CA CYS A 499 13.26 24.23 19.65
C CYS A 499 13.23 25.51 20.50
N VAL A 500 13.50 26.67 19.91
CA VAL A 500 13.40 27.95 20.59
C VAL A 500 11.98 28.23 21.06
N MET A 501 10.97 28.01 20.23
CA MET A 501 9.57 28.19 20.62
C MET A 501 9.18 27.26 21.78
N VAL A 502 9.59 25.99 21.74
CA VAL A 502 9.35 25.04 22.84
C VAL A 502 10.03 25.51 24.13
N ALA A 503 11.29 25.95 24.05
CA ALA A 503 12.01 26.49 25.20
C ALA A 503 11.32 27.74 25.80
N LEU A 504 10.79 28.62 24.95
CA LEU A 504 10.04 29.81 25.40
C LEU A 504 8.73 29.44 26.09
N VAL A 505 8.00 28.43 25.59
CA VAL A 505 6.77 27.93 26.23
C VAL A 505 7.08 27.34 27.62
N LEU A 506 8.14 26.54 27.72
CA LEU A 506 8.58 25.97 29.01
C LEU A 506 9.05 27.08 29.97
N ALA A 507 9.81 28.05 29.47
CA ALA A 507 10.25 29.20 30.26
C ALA A 507 9.05 30.02 30.76
N ALA A 508 8.05 30.25 29.92
CA ALA A 508 6.82 30.96 30.29
C ALA A 508 6.07 30.32 31.45
N HIS A 509 6.18 29.00 31.58
CA HIS A 509 5.50 28.25 32.65
C HIS A 509 6.36 28.08 33.90
N PHE A 510 7.65 27.70 33.75
CA PHE A 510 8.51 27.30 34.87
C PHE A 510 9.36 28.42 35.47
N LEU A 511 9.56 29.54 34.77
CA LEU A 511 10.30 30.67 35.36
C LEU A 511 9.47 31.29 36.50
N PRO A 512 10.13 31.71 37.61
CA PRO A 512 9.46 32.48 38.66
C PRO A 512 8.94 33.81 38.09
N ALA A 513 7.83 34.29 38.64
CA ALA A 513 7.35 35.62 38.29
C ALA A 513 8.43 36.68 38.64
N PRO A 514 8.67 37.69 37.77
CA PRO A 514 9.65 38.70 38.00
C PRO A 514 9.31 39.62 39.20
#